data_82c79c248573728f40fba0f6aba10687
#
_entry.id   82c79c248573728f40fba0f6aba10687
#
_cell.length_a   1.000
_cell.length_b   1.000
_cell.length_c   1.000
_cell.angle_alpha   90.00
_cell.angle_beta   90.00
_cell.angle_gamma   90.00
#
_symmetry.space_group_name_H-M   'P 1'
#
loop_
_entity.id
_entity.type
_entity.pdbx_description
1 polymer ?
#
loop_
_entity_poly.entity_id
_entity_poly.type
_entity_poly.pdbx_seq_one_letter_code
_entity_poly.pdbx_strand_id
1 'polypeptide(L)'
;GHASQMMHAFWGVGQMSFVKHAIFVNDDAPALTDHDGIIKYILNRIDIDDMLVSKGVIGALDHTSPKFAVGGKLGLDCTGDEIAELGITILEDEDLLKRMQNITNDVKNLKQYFTDTKNPITVISVDKTRNQKFLFEDLKPLFGYIKILIIVDNAKNDVNNPYMLVWRVANNIDSNRDLYIDDNTICLDATNKNSFDNFKRRWPDDVDCTKEVLDSLRQRKILDVSDEFINKFYL
;
A
#
# COMPACT_ATOMS: atom_id res chain seq x y z
N GLY A 1 -9.62 17.53 -13.90
CA GLY A 1 -9.09 18.80 -13.58
C GLY A 1 -9.22 19.36 -12.19
N HIS A 2 -10.37 19.26 -11.52
CA HIS A 2 -10.54 19.92 -10.22
C HIS A 2 -9.73 19.23 -9.10
N ALA A 3 -9.74 17.92 -9.04
CA ALA A 3 -8.94 17.15 -8.06
C ALA A 3 -7.44 17.44 -8.20
N SER A 4 -6.89 17.46 -9.41
CA SER A 4 -5.48 17.81 -9.65
C SER A 4 -5.14 19.22 -9.14
N GLN A 5 -6.03 20.19 -9.36
CA GLN A 5 -5.85 21.55 -8.83
C GLN A 5 -5.83 21.55 -7.30
N MET A 6 -6.71 20.79 -6.65
CA MET A 6 -6.75 20.67 -5.18
C MET A 6 -5.50 19.95 -4.62
N MET A 7 -4.97 18.93 -5.31
CA MET A 7 -3.72 18.28 -4.94
C MET A 7 -2.56 19.27 -4.89
N HIS A 8 -2.40 20.08 -5.92
CA HIS A 8 -1.36 21.12 -5.95
C HIS A 8 -1.55 22.17 -4.85
N ALA A 9 -2.79 22.58 -4.56
CA ALA A 9 -3.09 23.51 -3.50
C ALA A 9 -2.75 22.94 -2.11
N PHE A 10 -3.12 21.70 -1.81
CA PHE A 10 -2.81 21.04 -0.53
C PHE A 10 -1.31 20.91 -0.30
N TRP A 11 -0.58 20.46 -1.30
CA TRP A 11 0.85 20.24 -1.15
C TRP A 11 1.70 21.50 -1.17
N GLY A 12 1.10 22.63 -1.56
CA GLY A 12 1.77 23.93 -1.62
C GLY A 12 1.65 24.78 -0.37
N VAL A 13 0.72 24.52 0.55
CA VAL A 13 0.36 25.46 1.61
C VAL A 13 0.16 24.80 2.99
N GLY A 14 0.79 25.40 4.01
CA GLY A 14 0.49 25.14 5.42
C GLY A 14 0.64 23.70 5.87
N GLN A 15 -0.17 23.28 6.83
CA GLN A 15 -0.13 21.93 7.41
C GLN A 15 -0.51 20.84 6.41
N MET A 16 -1.36 21.16 5.44
CA MET A 16 -1.75 20.19 4.40
C MET A 16 -0.58 19.79 3.49
N SER A 17 0.49 20.60 3.46
CA SER A 17 1.71 20.25 2.72
C SER A 17 2.39 18.96 3.22
N PHE A 18 2.11 18.51 4.45
CA PHE A 18 2.67 17.27 5.01
C PHE A 18 1.94 16.00 4.54
N VAL A 19 0.73 16.11 3.97
CA VAL A 19 -0.02 14.97 3.44
C VAL A 19 0.78 14.29 2.33
N LYS A 20 1.00 12.98 2.45
CA LYS A 20 1.73 12.16 1.46
C LYS A 20 0.79 11.58 0.40
N HIS A 21 -0.37 11.14 0.82
CA HIS A 21 -1.34 10.46 -0.03
C HIS A 21 -2.66 11.20 0.03
N ALA A 22 -3.25 11.51 -1.12
CA ALA A 22 -4.53 12.16 -1.24
C ALA A 22 -5.39 11.43 -2.26
N ILE A 23 -6.61 11.06 -1.87
CA ILE A 23 -7.59 10.41 -2.74
C ILE A 23 -8.81 11.31 -2.81
N PHE A 24 -9.22 11.66 -4.01
CA PHE A 24 -10.40 12.50 -4.25
C PHE A 24 -11.53 11.63 -4.79
N VAL A 25 -12.68 11.76 -4.21
CA VAL A 25 -13.91 11.06 -4.58
C VAL A 25 -15.04 12.06 -4.77
N ASN A 26 -16.11 11.69 -5.48
CA ASN A 26 -17.30 12.52 -5.60
C ASN A 26 -18.08 12.57 -4.27
N ASP A 27 -19.04 13.48 -4.19
CA ASP A 27 -19.94 13.68 -3.04
C ASP A 27 -20.95 12.53 -2.87
N ASP A 28 -21.19 11.73 -3.91
CA ASP A 28 -22.01 10.52 -3.89
C ASP A 28 -21.26 9.25 -3.46
N ALA A 29 -19.96 9.36 -3.16
CA ALA A 29 -19.16 8.23 -2.71
C ALA A 29 -19.69 7.68 -1.36
N PRO A 30 -19.53 6.37 -1.09
CA PRO A 30 -19.88 5.76 0.19
C PRO A 30 -19.22 6.49 1.38
N ALA A 31 -19.89 6.47 2.52
CA ALA A 31 -19.33 7.06 3.74
C ALA A 31 -17.98 6.41 4.11
N LEU A 32 -17.04 7.20 4.65
CA LEU A 32 -15.72 6.69 5.06
C LEU A 32 -15.78 5.61 6.15
N THR A 33 -16.92 5.46 6.84
CA THR A 33 -17.19 4.39 7.80
C THR A 33 -17.65 3.09 7.14
N ASP A 34 -18.07 3.13 5.88
CA ASP A 34 -18.32 1.96 5.04
C ASP A 34 -17.02 1.60 4.30
N HIS A 35 -16.12 0.92 5.00
CA HIS A 35 -14.77 0.64 4.50
C HIS A 35 -14.79 -0.20 3.22
N ASP A 36 -15.68 -1.19 3.11
CA ASP A 36 -15.79 -2.03 1.92
C ASP A 36 -16.32 -1.22 0.73
N GLY A 37 -17.39 -0.47 0.95
CA GLY A 37 -18.00 0.36 -0.09
C GLY A 37 -17.07 1.43 -0.62
N ILE A 38 -16.38 2.18 0.25
CA ILE A 38 -15.48 3.25 -0.19
C ILE A 38 -14.23 2.70 -0.91
N ILE A 39 -13.68 1.57 -0.45
CA ILE A 39 -12.53 0.94 -1.12
C ILE A 39 -12.94 0.45 -2.53
N LYS A 40 -14.09 -0.22 -2.66
CA LYS A 40 -14.58 -0.67 -3.98
C LYS A 40 -14.88 0.51 -4.90
N TYR A 41 -15.46 1.59 -4.37
CA TYR A 41 -15.70 2.82 -5.11
C TYR A 41 -14.39 3.36 -5.72
N ILE A 42 -13.34 3.46 -4.90
CA ILE A 42 -12.00 3.91 -5.31
C ILE A 42 -11.39 2.95 -6.35
N LEU A 43 -11.40 1.63 -6.07
CA LEU A 43 -10.79 0.63 -6.94
C LEU A 43 -11.50 0.51 -8.30
N ASN A 44 -12.76 0.90 -8.41
CA ASN A 44 -13.45 0.96 -9.69
C ASN A 44 -13.14 2.23 -10.50
N ARG A 45 -12.39 3.19 -9.94
CA ARG A 45 -12.14 4.51 -10.54
C ARG A 45 -10.67 4.91 -10.63
N ILE A 46 -9.75 4.12 -10.06
CA ILE A 46 -8.31 4.41 -10.19
C ILE A 46 -7.91 4.23 -11.65
N ASP A 47 -7.45 5.33 -12.25
CA ASP A 47 -6.81 5.33 -13.55
C ASP A 47 -5.37 5.86 -13.42
N ILE A 48 -4.43 5.23 -14.11
CA ILE A 48 -3.02 5.62 -14.08
C ILE A 48 -2.83 7.03 -14.64
N ASP A 49 -3.61 7.40 -15.65
CA ASP A 49 -3.55 8.71 -16.28
C ASP A 49 -4.06 9.84 -15.37
N ASP A 50 -4.89 9.51 -14.38
CA ASP A 50 -5.44 10.43 -13.38
C ASP A 50 -4.66 10.42 -12.06
N MET A 51 -3.48 9.76 -12.02
CA MET A 51 -2.57 9.78 -10.89
C MET A 51 -1.61 10.97 -10.96
N LEU A 52 -1.43 11.65 -9.82
CA LEU A 52 -0.41 12.69 -9.68
C LEU A 52 0.69 12.23 -8.73
N VAL A 53 1.87 11.99 -9.26
CA VAL A 53 3.09 11.74 -8.47
C VAL A 53 3.91 13.02 -8.42
N SER A 54 4.23 13.46 -7.22
CA SER A 54 4.97 14.70 -6.98
C SER A 54 5.95 14.52 -5.82
N LYS A 55 6.70 15.58 -5.51
CA LYS A 55 7.67 15.62 -4.42
C LYS A 55 7.54 16.93 -3.66
N GLY A 56 7.60 16.85 -2.34
CA GLY A 56 7.47 18.06 -1.52
C GLY A 56 7.83 17.83 -0.06
N VAL A 57 7.44 18.78 0.75
CA VAL A 57 7.61 18.71 2.20
C VAL A 57 6.73 17.62 2.78
N ILE A 58 7.28 16.82 3.69
CA ILE A 58 6.56 15.79 4.46
C ILE A 58 6.88 15.96 5.94
N GLY A 59 6.16 15.21 6.79
CA GLY A 59 6.40 15.24 8.23
C GLY A 59 7.87 14.92 8.59
N ALA A 60 8.45 15.68 9.53
CA ALA A 60 9.83 15.46 9.96
C ALA A 60 10.07 14.08 10.58
N LEU A 61 9.02 13.44 11.12
CA LEU A 61 9.09 12.10 11.70
C LEU A 61 8.93 10.97 10.66
N ASP A 62 8.65 11.31 9.41
CA ASP A 62 8.54 10.32 8.34
C ASP A 62 9.89 9.64 8.10
N HIS A 63 9.92 8.33 8.31
CA HIS A 63 11.14 7.52 8.15
C HIS A 63 11.35 7.05 6.71
N THR A 64 10.33 7.09 5.87
CA THR A 64 10.38 6.54 4.51
C THR A 64 11.14 7.42 3.54
N SER A 65 11.20 8.72 3.81
CA SER A 65 11.81 9.68 2.91
C SER A 65 13.33 9.47 2.78
N PRO A 66 13.89 9.61 1.58
CA PRO A 66 15.33 9.50 1.38
C PRO A 66 16.11 10.71 1.96
N LYS A 67 15.42 11.83 2.17
CA LYS A 67 15.96 13.07 2.77
C LYS A 67 15.03 13.52 3.89
N PHE A 68 15.60 14.10 4.94
CA PHE A 68 14.85 14.66 6.05
C PHE A 68 13.79 15.66 5.57
N ALA A 69 12.53 15.42 5.96
CA ALA A 69 11.36 16.25 5.67
C ALA A 69 11.07 16.51 4.17
N VAL A 70 11.59 15.67 3.25
CA VAL A 70 11.34 15.78 1.81
C VAL A 70 11.09 14.40 1.22
N GLY A 71 9.88 14.16 0.72
CA GLY A 71 9.47 12.85 0.18
C GLY A 71 8.44 12.93 -0.93
N GLY A 72 8.01 11.76 -1.35
CA GLY A 72 7.02 11.57 -2.40
C GLY A 72 5.61 11.97 -1.98
N LYS A 73 4.82 12.33 -2.97
CA LYS A 73 3.40 12.65 -2.90
C LYS A 73 2.65 11.82 -3.94
N LEU A 74 1.55 11.22 -3.56
CA LEU A 74 0.67 10.47 -4.45
C LEU A 74 -0.74 10.99 -4.33
N GLY A 75 -1.30 11.45 -5.44
CA GLY A 75 -2.70 11.84 -5.55
C GLY A 75 -3.44 10.93 -6.51
N LEU A 76 -4.63 10.51 -6.14
CA LEU A 76 -5.55 9.74 -6.97
C LEU A 76 -6.81 10.56 -7.20
N ASP A 77 -7.15 10.80 -8.46
CA ASP A 77 -8.43 11.38 -8.84
C ASP A 77 -9.42 10.26 -9.14
N CYS A 78 -10.29 9.97 -8.18
CA CYS A 78 -11.35 8.98 -8.29
C CYS A 78 -12.73 9.66 -8.40
N THR A 79 -12.79 10.92 -8.93
CA THR A 79 -14.03 11.67 -9.11
C THR A 79 -14.71 11.40 -10.46
N GLY A 80 -14.08 10.63 -11.36
CA GLY A 80 -14.63 10.28 -12.66
C GLY A 80 -15.63 9.13 -12.62
N ASP A 81 -16.02 8.69 -13.82
CA ASP A 81 -16.83 7.50 -14.02
C ASP A 81 -16.05 6.21 -13.67
N GLU A 82 -16.79 5.12 -13.49
CA GLU A 82 -16.16 3.82 -13.31
C GLU A 82 -15.42 3.39 -14.58
N ILE A 83 -14.28 2.71 -14.42
CA ILE A 83 -13.55 2.10 -15.51
C ILE A 83 -14.42 1.03 -16.16
N ALA A 84 -14.52 1.07 -17.50
CA ALA A 84 -15.44 0.20 -18.23
C ALA A 84 -15.07 -1.28 -18.12
N GLU A 85 -13.76 -1.61 -18.22
CA GLU A 85 -13.29 -2.99 -18.29
C GLU A 85 -12.21 -3.29 -17.25
N LEU A 86 -12.19 -4.51 -16.72
CA LEU A 86 -11.15 -5.00 -15.82
C LEU A 86 -9.77 -5.07 -16.50
N GLY A 87 -9.72 -5.52 -17.76
CA GLY A 87 -8.50 -5.59 -18.57
C GLY A 87 -7.51 -6.69 -18.20
N ILE A 88 -7.81 -7.54 -17.20
CA ILE A 88 -7.01 -8.69 -16.79
C ILE A 88 -7.90 -9.94 -16.57
N THR A 89 -7.25 -11.09 -16.43
CA THR A 89 -7.90 -12.34 -16.03
C THR A 89 -7.59 -12.64 -14.58
N ILE A 90 -8.62 -12.87 -13.75
CA ILE A 90 -8.42 -13.30 -12.36
C ILE A 90 -8.12 -14.80 -12.33
N LEU A 91 -7.03 -15.15 -11.66
CA LEU A 91 -6.67 -16.53 -11.31
C LEU A 91 -6.96 -16.79 -9.83
N GLU A 92 -7.05 -18.07 -9.45
CA GLU A 92 -7.03 -18.43 -8.04
C GLU A 92 -5.67 -18.08 -7.39
N ASP A 93 -5.69 -17.72 -6.10
CA ASP A 93 -4.48 -17.30 -5.36
C ASP A 93 -3.34 -18.32 -5.51
N GLU A 94 -3.64 -19.62 -5.38
CA GLU A 94 -2.64 -20.68 -5.48
C GLU A 94 -2.00 -20.79 -6.87
N ASP A 95 -2.80 -20.61 -7.93
CA ASP A 95 -2.31 -20.73 -9.31
C ASP A 95 -1.45 -19.52 -9.68
N LEU A 96 -1.83 -18.31 -9.25
CA LEU A 96 -1.03 -17.11 -9.46
C LEU A 96 0.28 -17.19 -8.66
N LEU A 97 0.23 -17.64 -7.39
CA LEU A 97 1.42 -17.85 -6.56
C LEU A 97 2.40 -18.83 -7.20
N LYS A 98 1.93 -19.98 -7.69
CA LYS A 98 2.77 -20.98 -8.38
C LYS A 98 3.44 -20.39 -9.62
N ARG A 99 2.72 -19.58 -10.40
CA ARG A 99 3.30 -18.90 -11.58
C ARG A 99 4.40 -17.91 -11.18
N MET A 100 4.21 -17.13 -10.12
CA MET A 100 5.24 -16.23 -9.58
C MET A 100 6.45 -17.02 -9.07
N GLN A 101 6.25 -18.10 -8.34
CA GLN A 101 7.33 -18.95 -7.80
C GLN A 101 8.12 -19.69 -8.89
N ASN A 102 7.53 -19.92 -10.06
CA ASN A 102 8.28 -20.43 -11.22
C ASN A 102 9.23 -19.38 -11.83
N ILE A 103 8.98 -18.09 -11.57
CA ILE A 103 9.84 -16.98 -12.03
C ILE A 103 10.91 -16.66 -10.97
N THR A 104 10.54 -16.67 -9.69
CA THR A 104 11.42 -16.28 -8.60
C THR A 104 11.11 -17.00 -7.30
N ASN A 105 12.16 -17.35 -6.54
CA ASN A 105 12.03 -17.91 -5.20
C ASN A 105 11.78 -16.84 -4.11
N ASP A 106 11.80 -15.56 -4.45
CA ASP A 106 11.63 -14.48 -3.47
C ASP A 106 10.20 -14.43 -2.92
N VAL A 107 9.18 -14.76 -3.75
CA VAL A 107 7.76 -14.73 -3.39
C VAL A 107 7.39 -15.94 -2.52
N LYS A 108 6.83 -15.68 -1.33
CA LYS A 108 6.45 -16.71 -0.35
C LYS A 108 4.96 -16.94 -0.26
N ASN A 109 4.18 -15.88 -0.11
CA ASN A 109 2.73 -15.95 0.02
C ASN A 109 2.06 -14.94 -0.90
N LEU A 110 0.80 -15.19 -1.21
CA LEU A 110 -0.04 -14.33 -2.04
C LEU A 110 -1.47 -14.32 -1.51
N LYS A 111 -2.11 -13.16 -1.58
CA LYS A 111 -3.54 -12.99 -1.38
C LYS A 111 -4.08 -11.92 -2.30
N GLN A 112 -5.20 -12.21 -2.96
CA GLN A 112 -5.93 -11.23 -3.75
C GLN A 112 -7.10 -10.66 -2.95
N TYR A 113 -7.35 -9.36 -3.13
CA TYR A 113 -8.44 -8.62 -2.51
C TYR A 113 -9.24 -7.88 -3.56
N PHE A 114 -10.54 -7.75 -3.33
CA PHE A 114 -11.45 -6.98 -4.19
C PHE A 114 -11.40 -7.41 -5.65
N THR A 115 -11.38 -8.72 -5.89
CA THR A 115 -11.33 -9.32 -7.22
C THR A 115 -12.59 -9.05 -8.05
N ASP A 116 -13.66 -8.55 -7.42
CA ASP A 116 -14.90 -8.08 -8.01
C ASP A 116 -14.88 -6.61 -8.48
N THR A 117 -13.72 -5.92 -8.34
CA THR A 117 -13.52 -4.53 -8.79
C THR A 117 -12.72 -4.44 -10.09
N LYS A 118 -12.58 -3.23 -10.64
CA LYS A 118 -11.81 -2.96 -11.86
C LYS A 118 -10.30 -2.90 -11.64
N ASN A 119 -9.86 -2.66 -10.40
CA ASN A 119 -8.46 -2.67 -9.99
C ASN A 119 -8.25 -3.58 -8.77
N PRO A 120 -8.36 -4.91 -8.94
CA PRO A 120 -8.10 -5.85 -7.84
C PRO A 120 -6.67 -5.72 -7.33
N ILE A 121 -6.53 -5.94 -6.02
CA ILE A 121 -5.24 -5.85 -5.33
C ILE A 121 -4.66 -7.25 -5.15
N THR A 122 -3.44 -7.46 -5.60
CA THR A 122 -2.63 -8.66 -5.32
C THR A 122 -1.56 -8.28 -4.30
N VAL A 123 -1.60 -8.86 -3.12
CA VAL A 123 -0.57 -8.71 -2.09
C VAL A 123 0.34 -9.91 -2.12
N ILE A 124 1.65 -9.69 -2.16
CA ILE A 124 2.66 -10.74 -2.03
C ILE A 124 3.59 -10.45 -0.86
N SER A 125 3.97 -11.49 -0.12
CA SER A 125 5.06 -11.42 0.83
C SER A 125 6.33 -12.00 0.23
N VAL A 126 7.47 -11.35 0.50
CA VAL A 126 8.76 -11.72 -0.08
C VAL A 126 9.86 -11.85 0.97
N ASP A 127 10.80 -12.76 0.72
CA ASP A 127 12.11 -12.71 1.36
C ASP A 127 13.00 -11.78 0.52
N LYS A 128 13.23 -10.57 1.01
CA LYS A 128 13.90 -9.52 0.25
C LYS A 128 15.38 -9.80 0.05
N THR A 129 15.77 -10.16 -1.16
CA THR A 129 17.15 -10.45 -1.58
C THR A 129 17.76 -9.37 -2.46
N ARG A 130 16.92 -8.43 -2.98
CA ARG A 130 17.28 -7.37 -3.91
C ARG A 130 16.29 -6.22 -3.85
N ASN A 131 16.52 -5.15 -4.62
CA ASN A 131 15.56 -4.08 -4.80
C ASN A 131 14.30 -4.61 -5.51
N GLN A 132 13.12 -4.27 -5.00
CA GLN A 132 11.86 -4.82 -5.47
C GLN A 132 11.45 -4.33 -6.88
N LYS A 133 12.08 -3.28 -7.39
CA LYS A 133 11.91 -2.88 -8.79
C LYS A 133 12.31 -4.02 -9.74
N PHE A 134 13.38 -4.76 -9.43
CA PHE A 134 13.78 -5.91 -10.26
C PHE A 134 12.78 -7.06 -10.16
N LEU A 135 12.18 -7.29 -8.99
CA LEU A 135 11.10 -8.27 -8.88
C LEU A 135 9.89 -7.86 -9.72
N PHE A 136 9.49 -6.59 -9.68
CA PHE A 136 8.40 -6.07 -10.51
C PHE A 136 8.67 -6.28 -12.00
N GLU A 137 9.89 -6.00 -12.47
CA GLU A 137 10.32 -6.25 -13.86
C GLU A 137 10.24 -7.74 -14.24
N ASP A 138 10.68 -8.64 -13.36
CA ASP A 138 10.63 -10.08 -13.61
C ASP A 138 9.19 -10.61 -13.68
N LEU A 139 8.25 -9.99 -12.97
CA LEU A 139 6.83 -10.38 -12.95
C LEU A 139 6.01 -9.85 -14.14
N LYS A 140 6.59 -9.05 -15.04
CA LYS A 140 5.90 -8.53 -16.25
C LYS A 140 5.13 -9.58 -17.06
N PRO A 141 5.63 -10.82 -17.28
CA PRO A 141 4.86 -11.84 -17.99
C PRO A 141 3.51 -12.20 -17.35
N LEU A 142 3.29 -11.80 -16.07
CA LEU A 142 2.07 -12.05 -15.31
C LEU A 142 1.13 -10.83 -15.23
N PHE A 143 1.46 -9.70 -15.84
CA PHE A 143 0.64 -8.47 -15.74
C PHE A 143 -0.74 -8.61 -16.38
N GLY A 144 -0.97 -9.60 -17.23
CA GLY A 144 -2.31 -9.99 -17.67
C GLY A 144 -3.21 -10.58 -16.56
N TYR A 145 -2.67 -10.76 -15.34
CA TYR A 145 -3.37 -11.28 -14.15
C TYR A 145 -3.30 -10.34 -12.94
N ILE A 146 -2.62 -9.19 -13.04
CA ILE A 146 -2.33 -8.29 -11.91
C ILE A 146 -2.64 -6.85 -12.31
N LYS A 147 -3.45 -6.15 -11.50
CA LYS A 147 -3.69 -4.70 -11.65
C LYS A 147 -2.90 -3.88 -10.65
N ILE A 148 -3.11 -4.13 -9.36
CA ILE A 148 -2.35 -3.48 -8.29
C ILE A 148 -1.57 -4.57 -7.55
N LEU A 149 -0.26 -4.45 -7.55
CA LEU A 149 0.65 -5.32 -6.80
C LEU A 149 1.16 -4.60 -5.56
N ILE A 150 1.01 -5.21 -4.39
CA ILE A 150 1.59 -4.74 -3.14
C ILE A 150 2.62 -5.76 -2.67
N ILE A 151 3.84 -5.31 -2.40
CA ILE A 151 4.94 -6.15 -1.94
C ILE A 151 5.26 -5.81 -0.48
N VAL A 152 5.26 -6.82 0.40
CA VAL A 152 5.60 -6.69 1.82
C VAL A 152 6.66 -7.70 2.24
N ASP A 153 7.37 -7.44 3.34
CA ASP A 153 8.34 -8.41 3.90
C ASP A 153 7.60 -9.62 4.50
N ASN A 154 8.01 -10.83 4.12
CA ASN A 154 7.43 -12.08 4.60
C ASN A 154 7.57 -12.27 6.12
N ALA A 155 8.72 -11.91 6.67
CA ALA A 155 9.00 -12.09 8.10
C ALA A 155 8.15 -11.23 9.04
N LYS A 156 7.47 -10.21 8.51
CA LYS A 156 6.77 -9.18 9.31
C LYS A 156 5.30 -9.01 8.97
N ASN A 157 4.79 -9.69 7.96
CA ASN A 157 3.43 -9.44 7.49
C ASN A 157 2.71 -10.74 7.12
N ASP A 158 1.49 -10.84 7.58
CA ASP A 158 0.54 -11.85 7.10
C ASP A 158 -0.28 -11.25 5.95
N VAL A 159 -0.18 -11.85 4.76
CA VAL A 159 -0.93 -11.41 3.58
C VAL A 159 -2.46 -11.54 3.76
N ASN A 160 -2.93 -12.26 4.78
CA ASN A 160 -4.35 -12.42 5.11
C ASN A 160 -4.84 -11.39 6.15
N ASN A 161 -3.97 -10.52 6.66
CA ASN A 161 -4.35 -9.48 7.62
C ASN A 161 -4.47 -8.09 6.97
N PRO A 162 -5.63 -7.70 6.41
CA PRO A 162 -5.79 -6.46 5.68
C PRO A 162 -5.56 -5.21 6.55
N TYR A 163 -5.82 -5.28 7.86
CA TYR A 163 -5.60 -4.15 8.79
C TYR A 163 -4.12 -3.77 8.86
N MET A 164 -3.25 -4.78 9.06
CA MET A 164 -1.82 -4.54 9.15
C MET A 164 -1.19 -4.26 7.78
N LEU A 165 -1.76 -4.81 6.70
CA LEU A 165 -1.32 -4.47 5.34
C LEU A 165 -1.55 -3.00 5.01
N VAL A 166 -2.74 -2.45 5.33
CA VAL A 166 -3.02 -1.01 5.14
C VAL A 166 -2.05 -0.17 5.96
N TRP A 167 -1.84 -0.53 7.23
CA TRP A 167 -0.89 0.15 8.10
C TRP A 167 0.54 0.12 7.52
N ARG A 168 1.00 -1.06 7.05
CA ARG A 168 2.33 -1.24 6.46
C ARG A 168 2.51 -0.40 5.20
N VAL A 169 1.56 -0.44 4.28
CA VAL A 169 1.60 0.35 3.04
C VAL A 169 1.67 1.84 3.36
N ALA A 170 0.76 2.34 4.21
CA ALA A 170 0.69 3.76 4.53
C ALA A 170 1.98 4.28 5.20
N ASN A 171 2.64 3.44 6.02
CA ASN A 171 3.85 3.82 6.76
C ASN A 171 5.15 3.59 6.00
N ASN A 172 5.22 2.67 5.03
CA ASN A 172 6.49 2.25 4.46
C ASN A 172 6.79 2.84 3.08
N ILE A 173 5.81 3.40 2.37
CA ILE A 173 6.04 3.88 1.01
C ILE A 173 6.46 5.35 0.93
N ASP A 174 7.40 5.62 0.05
CA ASP A 174 7.65 6.93 -0.56
C ASP A 174 7.34 6.81 -2.05
N SER A 175 6.30 7.50 -2.51
CA SER A 175 5.77 7.30 -3.87
C SER A 175 6.77 7.59 -4.99
N ASN A 176 7.82 8.40 -4.76
CA ASN A 176 8.86 8.61 -5.75
C ASN A 176 9.85 7.45 -5.88
N ARG A 177 9.95 6.60 -4.85
CA ARG A 177 10.88 5.46 -4.83
C ARG A 177 10.15 4.14 -5.03
N ASP A 178 8.98 4.01 -4.41
CA ASP A 178 8.33 2.73 -4.14
C ASP A 178 7.09 2.48 -5.01
N LEU A 179 6.73 3.44 -5.85
CA LEU A 179 5.67 3.28 -6.85
C LEU A 179 6.31 2.93 -8.20
N TYR A 180 5.95 1.79 -8.74
CA TYR A 180 6.33 1.36 -10.09
C TYR A 180 5.08 1.22 -10.93
N ILE A 181 5.14 1.68 -12.18
CA ILE A 181 4.04 1.58 -13.14
C ILE A 181 4.60 1.03 -14.43
N ASP A 182 3.95 0.04 -14.98
CA ASP A 182 4.25 -0.51 -16.30
C ASP A 182 2.94 -0.94 -16.95
N ASP A 183 2.68 -0.37 -18.14
CA ASP A 183 1.42 -0.54 -18.86
C ASP A 183 0.21 -0.25 -17.94
N ASN A 184 -0.61 -1.23 -17.65
CA ASN A 184 -1.79 -1.12 -16.79
C ASN A 184 -1.58 -1.67 -15.36
N THR A 185 -0.34 -1.94 -14.95
CA THR A 185 -0.05 -2.50 -13.64
C THR A 185 0.64 -1.49 -12.74
N ILE A 186 0.09 -1.29 -11.55
CA ILE A 186 0.63 -0.44 -10.49
C ILE A 186 1.28 -1.34 -9.45
N CYS A 187 2.49 -1.01 -8.98
CA CYS A 187 3.15 -1.71 -7.88
C CYS A 187 3.53 -0.74 -6.77
N LEU A 188 3.26 -1.14 -5.54
CA LEU A 188 3.67 -0.46 -4.31
C LEU A 188 4.64 -1.37 -3.53
N ASP A 189 5.90 -0.96 -3.43
CA ASP A 189 6.89 -1.63 -2.59
C ASP A 189 6.81 -1.13 -1.15
N ALA A 190 6.07 -1.85 -0.31
CA ALA A 190 5.92 -1.56 1.12
C ALA A 190 6.91 -2.36 2.01
N THR A 191 7.95 -2.96 1.44
CA THR A 191 9.01 -3.60 2.21
C THR A 191 9.85 -2.60 3.00
N ASN A 192 10.48 -3.03 4.08
CA ASN A 192 11.46 -2.22 4.80
C ASN A 192 12.63 -1.88 3.87
N LYS A 193 13.12 -0.64 3.93
CA LYS A 193 14.20 -0.19 3.06
C LYS A 193 15.56 -0.40 3.69
N ASN A 194 16.50 -0.84 2.86
CA ASN A 194 17.87 -1.18 3.28
C ASN A 194 18.89 -0.84 2.17
N SER A 195 20.06 -1.45 2.22
CA SER A 195 21.13 -1.26 1.23
C SER A 195 20.74 -1.67 -0.19
N PHE A 196 19.82 -2.64 -0.37
CA PHE A 196 19.33 -3.01 -1.71
C PHE A 196 18.56 -1.86 -2.39
N ASP A 197 17.95 -0.98 -1.58
CA ASP A 197 17.22 0.20 -2.06
C ASP A 197 18.11 1.44 -2.15
N ASN A 198 19.41 1.31 -1.92
CA ASN A 198 20.33 2.44 -1.73
C ASN A 198 19.83 3.42 -0.63
N PHE A 199 19.11 2.88 0.36
CA PHE A 199 18.56 3.66 1.46
C PHE A 199 19.62 3.87 2.54
N LYS A 200 19.96 5.13 2.83
CA LYS A 200 21.11 5.49 3.69
C LYS A 200 20.73 5.79 5.13
N ARG A 201 19.44 6.07 5.38
CA ARG A 201 18.94 6.31 6.73
C ARG A 201 18.72 4.97 7.44
N ARG A 202 18.82 4.97 8.78
CA ARG A 202 18.38 3.81 9.55
C ARG A 202 16.87 3.63 9.38
N TRP A 203 16.44 2.44 8.97
CA TRP A 203 15.03 2.06 9.02
C TRP A 203 14.68 1.75 10.47
N PRO A 204 13.61 2.33 11.04
CA PRO A 204 13.25 2.11 12.43
C PRO A 204 12.74 0.69 12.66
N ASP A 205 12.84 0.25 13.91
CA ASP A 205 12.12 -0.92 14.37
C ASP A 205 10.63 -0.59 14.49
N ASP A 206 9.78 -1.60 14.32
CA ASP A 206 8.35 -1.43 14.52
C ASP A 206 8.08 -1.14 16.01
N VAL A 207 7.12 -0.26 16.28
CA VAL A 207 6.72 0.09 17.65
C VAL A 207 5.45 -0.66 17.98
N ASP A 208 5.55 -1.57 18.95
CA ASP A 208 4.45 -2.38 19.42
C ASP A 208 4.47 -2.52 20.95
N CYS A 209 3.37 -2.96 21.54
CA CYS A 209 3.26 -3.28 22.95
C CYS A 209 3.76 -4.68 23.23
N THR A 210 4.59 -4.85 24.26
CA THR A 210 4.94 -6.20 24.71
C THR A 210 3.75 -6.88 25.40
N LYS A 211 3.77 -8.21 25.42
CA LYS A 211 2.73 -9.00 26.09
C LYS A 211 2.57 -8.61 27.56
N GLU A 212 3.68 -8.35 28.24
CA GLU A 212 3.67 -7.95 29.66
C GLU A 212 2.95 -6.62 29.88
N VAL A 213 3.08 -5.67 28.93
CA VAL A 213 2.35 -4.40 28.97
C VAL A 213 0.87 -4.64 28.76
N LEU A 214 0.48 -5.44 27.78
CA LEU A 214 -0.92 -5.80 27.52
C LEU A 214 -1.56 -6.48 28.72
N ASP A 215 -0.88 -7.47 29.31
CA ASP A 215 -1.36 -8.20 30.50
C ASP A 215 -1.51 -7.25 31.68
N SER A 216 -0.56 -6.34 31.92
CA SER A 216 -0.65 -5.32 32.97
C SER A 216 -1.86 -4.38 32.79
N LEU A 217 -2.12 -3.93 31.55
CA LEU A 217 -3.26 -3.05 31.25
C LEU A 217 -4.59 -3.77 31.48
N ARG A 218 -4.69 -5.05 31.12
CA ARG A 218 -5.87 -5.90 31.38
C ARG A 218 -6.10 -6.12 32.88
N GLN A 219 -5.03 -6.47 33.63
CA GLN A 219 -5.12 -6.67 35.07
C GLN A 219 -5.60 -5.39 35.79
N ARG A 220 -5.17 -4.23 35.31
CA ARG A 220 -5.59 -2.93 35.85
C ARG A 220 -6.96 -2.48 35.32
N LYS A 221 -7.63 -3.29 34.51
CA LYS A 221 -8.93 -2.97 33.88
C LYS A 221 -8.92 -1.66 33.07
N ILE A 222 -7.77 -1.32 32.47
CA ILE A 222 -7.63 -0.17 31.56
C ILE A 222 -7.93 -0.61 30.13
N LEU A 223 -7.58 -1.86 29.79
CA LEU A 223 -7.82 -2.46 28.47
C LEU A 223 -8.83 -3.60 28.62
N ASP A 224 -9.99 -3.44 27.98
CA ASP A 224 -11.07 -4.45 27.92
C ASP A 224 -11.37 -4.78 26.46
N VAL A 225 -10.48 -5.53 25.82
CA VAL A 225 -10.61 -6.00 24.44
C VAL A 225 -10.22 -7.48 24.35
N SER A 226 -10.83 -8.20 23.42
CA SER A 226 -10.54 -9.61 23.18
C SER A 226 -9.15 -9.83 22.57
N ASP A 227 -8.60 -11.04 22.72
CA ASP A 227 -7.36 -11.42 22.03
C ASP A 227 -7.54 -11.38 20.51
N GLU A 228 -8.71 -11.75 20.01
CA GLU A 228 -9.03 -11.65 18.58
C GLU A 228 -8.88 -10.21 18.05
N PHE A 229 -9.36 -9.23 18.84
CA PHE A 229 -9.22 -7.83 18.48
C PHE A 229 -7.75 -7.40 18.47
N ILE A 230 -6.99 -7.76 19.50
CA ILE A 230 -5.55 -7.42 19.58
C ILE A 230 -4.78 -8.04 18.44
N ASN A 231 -5.03 -9.32 18.11
CA ASN A 231 -4.31 -10.03 17.05
C ASN A 231 -4.52 -9.41 15.65
N LYS A 232 -5.60 -8.66 15.45
CA LYS A 232 -5.79 -7.90 14.19
C LYS A 232 -4.75 -6.80 13.98
N PHE A 233 -4.19 -6.27 15.08
CA PHE A 233 -3.29 -5.11 15.07
C PHE A 233 -1.89 -5.43 15.62
N TYR A 234 -1.60 -6.72 15.87
CA TYR A 234 -0.31 -7.14 16.35
C TYR A 234 0.71 -7.23 15.19
N LEU A 235 1.95 -6.73 15.44
CA LEU A 235 3.07 -6.72 14.49
C LEU A 235 3.91 -8.00 14.58
#